data_19924b5d2106463b797fb81af60e6e32
#
_entry.id   19924b5d2106463b797fb81af60e6e32
#
_cell.length_a   1.000
_cell.length_b   1.000
_cell.length_c   1.000
_cell.angle_alpha   90.00
_cell.angle_beta   90.00
_cell.angle_gamma   90.00
#
_symmetry.space_group_name_H-M   'P 1'
#
loop_
_entity.id
_entity.type
_entity.pdbx_description
1 polymer ?
#
loop_
_entity_poly.entity_id
_entity_poly.type
_entity_poly.pdbx_seq_one_letter_code
_entity_poly.pdbx_strand_id
1 'polypeptide(L)'
;MKNLLGFVKENKKAIGLIAGAIATLIVGKKVSKKINAKIEKVEKEYEEMNEVIETTHEMNLPEYSEEDYNNDKRINTTKKVVKKIGLVIGRLCVSSILPILMILDNCYAQHQLTLEGEPKEGEMPANALMLLPASVLWYFMYKAMSV
;
A
#
# COMPACT_ATOMS: atom_id res chain seq x y z
N MET A 1 -37.71 12.29 -11.19
CA MET A 1 -36.58 12.87 -10.44
C MET A 1 -36.70 12.76 -8.91
N LYS A 2 -37.91 12.86 -8.32
CA LYS A 2 -38.10 12.74 -6.84
C LYS A 2 -37.59 11.40 -6.24
N ASN A 3 -37.70 10.27 -6.96
CA ASN A 3 -37.28 8.97 -6.46
C ASN A 3 -35.75 8.78 -6.38
N LEU A 4 -34.99 9.44 -7.26
CA LEU A 4 -33.52 9.37 -7.26
C LEU A 4 -32.92 10.13 -6.08
N LEU A 5 -33.49 11.30 -5.75
CA LEU A 5 -33.05 12.09 -4.59
C LEU A 5 -33.38 11.40 -3.27
N GLY A 6 -34.54 10.69 -3.18
CA GLY A 6 -34.87 9.84 -2.04
C GLY A 6 -33.91 8.70 -1.84
N PHE A 7 -33.60 7.94 -2.92
CA PHE A 7 -32.66 6.84 -2.90
C PHE A 7 -31.25 7.29 -2.48
N VAL A 8 -30.76 8.41 -3.01
CA VAL A 8 -29.46 8.98 -2.62
C VAL A 8 -29.43 9.38 -1.15
N LYS A 9 -30.54 9.92 -0.63
CA LYS A 9 -30.65 10.37 0.77
C LYS A 9 -30.64 9.20 1.76
N GLU A 10 -31.32 8.09 1.41
CA GLU A 10 -31.38 6.87 2.21
C GLU A 10 -30.08 6.06 2.16
N ASN A 11 -29.36 6.11 1.03
CA ASN A 11 -28.14 5.33 0.82
C ASN A 11 -26.86 6.17 0.86
N LYS A 12 -26.85 7.32 1.48
CA LYS A 12 -25.70 8.25 1.53
C LYS A 12 -24.40 7.58 1.96
N LYS A 13 -24.42 6.72 2.99
CA LYS A 13 -23.25 6.02 3.50
C LYS A 13 -22.72 5.01 2.48
N ALA A 14 -23.58 4.22 1.86
CA ALA A 14 -23.19 3.24 0.84
C ALA A 14 -22.62 3.92 -0.42
N ILE A 15 -23.26 4.99 -0.87
CA ILE A 15 -22.78 5.77 -2.03
C ILE A 15 -21.44 6.44 -1.72
N GLY A 16 -21.26 6.96 -0.51
CA GLY A 16 -19.99 7.53 -0.05
C GLY A 16 -18.85 6.51 -0.02
N LEU A 17 -19.13 5.30 0.47
CA LEU A 17 -18.16 4.20 0.48
C LEU A 17 -17.76 3.76 -0.94
N ILE A 18 -18.73 3.61 -1.85
CA ILE A 18 -18.47 3.24 -3.24
C ILE A 18 -17.65 4.34 -3.94
N ALA A 19 -18.04 5.60 -3.78
CA ALA A 19 -17.30 6.73 -4.35
C ALA A 19 -15.87 6.83 -3.79
N GLY A 20 -15.71 6.62 -2.48
CA GLY A 20 -14.42 6.54 -1.81
C GLY A 20 -13.56 5.39 -2.35
N ALA A 21 -14.14 4.20 -2.53
CA ALA A 21 -13.44 3.05 -3.10
C ALA A 21 -12.96 3.34 -4.53
N ILE A 22 -13.81 3.91 -5.37
CA ILE A 22 -13.46 4.28 -6.75
C ILE A 22 -12.34 5.33 -6.76
N ALA A 23 -12.47 6.38 -5.95
CA ALA A 23 -11.43 7.42 -5.84
C ALA A 23 -10.09 6.84 -5.38
N THR A 24 -10.11 5.95 -4.38
CA THR A 24 -8.88 5.30 -3.88
C THR A 24 -8.26 4.38 -4.92
N LEU A 25 -9.07 3.67 -5.71
CA LEU A 25 -8.56 2.85 -6.83
C LEU A 25 -7.89 3.69 -7.90
N ILE A 26 -8.47 4.85 -8.26
CA ILE A 26 -7.90 5.76 -9.26
C ILE A 26 -6.58 6.34 -8.76
N VAL A 27 -6.56 6.83 -7.52
CA VAL A 27 -5.35 7.39 -6.89
C VAL A 27 -4.31 6.28 -6.71
N GLY A 28 -4.73 5.10 -6.23
CA GLY A 28 -3.89 3.93 -6.04
C GLY A 28 -3.19 3.50 -7.34
N LYS A 29 -3.92 3.43 -8.47
CA LYS A 29 -3.33 3.13 -9.79
C LYS A 29 -2.29 4.18 -10.21
N LYS A 30 -2.56 5.48 -10.00
CA LYS A 30 -1.58 6.54 -10.31
C LYS A 30 -0.33 6.44 -9.43
N VAL A 31 -0.51 6.19 -8.14
CA VAL A 31 0.59 6.02 -7.19
C VAL A 31 1.39 4.76 -7.52
N SER A 32 0.71 3.64 -7.80
CA SER A 32 1.36 2.38 -8.20
C SER A 32 2.20 2.55 -9.47
N LYS A 33 1.66 3.20 -10.49
CA LYS A 33 2.42 3.48 -11.72
C LYS A 33 3.68 4.30 -11.44
N LYS A 34 3.60 5.30 -10.56
CA LYS A 34 4.78 6.09 -10.15
C LYS A 34 5.77 5.25 -9.34
N ILE A 35 5.29 4.37 -8.46
CA ILE A 35 6.14 3.48 -7.66
C ILE A 35 6.83 2.47 -8.56
N ASN A 36 6.11 1.84 -9.50
CA ASN A 36 6.67 0.87 -10.44
C ASN A 36 7.74 1.53 -11.35
N ALA A 37 7.48 2.73 -11.87
CA ALA A 37 8.48 3.48 -12.62
C ALA A 37 9.73 3.83 -11.79
N LYS A 38 9.56 4.11 -10.48
CA LYS A 38 10.69 4.32 -9.57
C LYS A 38 11.45 3.02 -9.30
N ILE A 39 10.75 1.89 -9.15
CA ILE A 39 11.39 0.58 -8.97
C ILE A 39 12.24 0.24 -10.20
N GLU A 40 11.68 0.39 -11.42
CA GLU A 40 12.40 0.15 -12.67
C GLU A 40 13.62 1.07 -12.81
N LYS A 41 13.46 2.36 -12.44
CA LYS A 41 14.59 3.29 -12.44
C LYS A 41 15.68 2.88 -11.46
N VAL A 42 15.30 2.45 -10.26
CA VAL A 42 16.23 1.95 -9.24
C VAL A 42 16.93 0.68 -9.76
N GLU A 43 16.22 -0.23 -10.42
CA GLU A 43 16.83 -1.43 -11.00
C GLU A 43 17.91 -1.09 -12.02
N LYS A 44 17.60 -0.23 -12.99
CA LYS A 44 18.57 0.22 -14.00
C LYS A 44 19.77 0.93 -13.39
N GLU A 45 19.55 1.86 -12.45
CA GLU A 45 20.60 2.61 -11.77
C GLU A 45 21.60 1.68 -11.04
N TYR A 46 21.08 0.58 -10.44
CA TYR A 46 21.94 -0.38 -9.74
C TYR A 46 22.55 -1.43 -10.68
N GLU A 47 21.93 -1.72 -11.83
CA GLU A 47 22.53 -2.53 -12.88
C GLU A 47 23.72 -1.80 -13.52
N GLU A 48 23.55 -0.53 -13.90
CA GLU A 48 24.63 0.31 -14.39
C GLU A 48 25.80 0.43 -13.39
N MET A 49 25.49 0.60 -12.08
CA MET A 49 26.52 0.61 -11.04
C MET A 49 27.26 -0.73 -10.92
N ASN A 50 26.55 -1.85 -11.01
CA ASN A 50 27.19 -3.16 -10.98
C ASN A 50 28.11 -3.37 -12.20
N GLU A 51 27.69 -2.94 -13.38
CA GLU A 51 28.50 -2.99 -14.61
C GLU A 51 29.78 -2.17 -14.46
N VAL A 52 29.71 -0.99 -13.84
CA VAL A 52 30.88 -0.17 -13.53
C VAL A 52 31.81 -0.88 -12.53
N ILE A 53 31.27 -1.51 -11.49
CA ILE A 53 32.05 -2.26 -10.50
C ILE A 53 32.75 -3.45 -11.17
N GLU A 54 32.06 -4.18 -12.05
CA GLU A 54 32.61 -5.33 -12.78
C GLU A 54 33.70 -4.90 -13.77
N THR A 55 33.46 -3.84 -14.56
CA THR A 55 34.49 -3.29 -15.48
C THR A 55 35.73 -2.76 -14.75
N THR A 56 35.54 -2.13 -13.58
CA THR A 56 36.66 -1.65 -12.77
C THR A 56 37.51 -2.80 -12.25
N HIS A 57 36.88 -3.91 -11.85
CA HIS A 57 37.55 -5.13 -11.42
C HIS A 57 38.30 -5.80 -12.58
N GLU A 58 37.65 -5.88 -13.77
CA GLU A 58 38.28 -6.46 -14.97
C GLU A 58 39.53 -5.67 -15.48
N MET A 59 39.55 -4.35 -15.27
CA MET A 59 40.70 -3.50 -15.60
C MET A 59 41.94 -3.76 -14.72
N ASN A 60 41.78 -4.58 -13.69
CA ASN A 60 42.89 -5.05 -12.84
C ASN A 60 43.75 -3.90 -12.27
N LEU A 61 43.09 -2.84 -11.84
CA LEU A 61 43.72 -1.64 -11.27
C LEU A 61 44.45 -2.02 -9.97
N PRO A 62 45.74 -1.66 -9.81
CA PRO A 62 46.52 -2.05 -8.63
C PRO A 62 46.00 -1.50 -7.29
N GLU A 63 45.11 -0.51 -7.34
CA GLU A 63 44.46 0.10 -6.16
C GLU A 63 43.10 -0.53 -5.81
N TYR A 64 42.57 -1.44 -6.64
CA TYR A 64 41.24 -2.05 -6.43
C TYR A 64 41.37 -3.53 -6.11
N SER A 65 41.25 -3.86 -4.84
CA SER A 65 41.43 -5.23 -4.36
C SER A 65 40.18 -6.08 -4.56
N GLU A 66 40.33 -7.40 -4.54
CA GLU A 66 39.21 -8.35 -4.59
C GLU A 66 38.24 -8.17 -3.39
N GLU A 67 38.77 -7.71 -2.26
CA GLU A 67 38.00 -7.38 -1.08
C GLU A 67 37.13 -6.13 -1.30
N ASP A 68 37.66 -5.10 -1.96
CA ASP A 68 36.94 -3.89 -2.33
C ASP A 68 35.79 -4.19 -3.29
N TYR A 69 36.07 -5.01 -4.32
CA TYR A 69 35.04 -5.47 -5.26
C TYR A 69 33.88 -6.17 -4.58
N ASN A 70 34.17 -7.14 -3.71
CA ASN A 70 33.16 -7.88 -2.99
C ASN A 70 32.35 -6.98 -2.04
N ASN A 71 33.01 -6.03 -1.42
CA ASN A 71 32.38 -5.06 -0.50
C ASN A 71 31.44 -4.12 -1.26
N ASP A 72 31.90 -3.54 -2.37
CA ASP A 72 31.12 -2.62 -3.20
C ASP A 72 29.89 -3.32 -3.79
N LYS A 73 30.04 -4.54 -4.31
CA LYS A 73 28.93 -5.34 -4.82
C LYS A 73 27.89 -5.65 -3.73
N ARG A 74 28.36 -5.99 -2.51
CA ARG A 74 27.48 -6.25 -1.36
C ARG A 74 26.73 -4.99 -0.92
N ILE A 75 27.42 -3.85 -0.83
CA ILE A 75 26.83 -2.56 -0.46
C ILE A 75 25.78 -2.13 -1.48
N ASN A 76 26.09 -2.24 -2.76
CA ASN A 76 25.20 -1.88 -3.84
C ASN A 76 23.92 -2.74 -3.81
N THR A 77 24.07 -4.06 -3.69
CA THR A 77 22.95 -5.00 -3.57
C THR A 77 22.08 -4.69 -2.35
N THR A 78 22.69 -4.40 -1.20
CA THR A 78 21.97 -4.06 0.02
C THR A 78 21.17 -2.76 -0.16
N LYS A 79 21.76 -1.72 -0.74
CA LYS A 79 21.07 -0.46 -1.04
C LYS A 79 19.89 -0.67 -1.99
N LYS A 80 20.04 -1.48 -3.04
CA LYS A 80 18.97 -1.86 -3.97
C LYS A 80 17.80 -2.50 -3.23
N VAL A 81 18.06 -3.49 -2.38
CA VAL A 81 17.04 -4.21 -1.62
C VAL A 81 16.32 -3.28 -0.66
N VAL A 82 17.03 -2.47 0.11
CA VAL A 82 16.43 -1.51 1.05
C VAL A 82 15.52 -0.51 0.34
N LYS A 83 15.96 0.03 -0.80
CA LYS A 83 15.15 0.96 -1.60
C LYS A 83 13.88 0.29 -2.15
N LYS A 84 13.98 -0.95 -2.64
CA LYS A 84 12.81 -1.74 -3.08
C LYS A 84 11.81 -2.00 -1.95
N ILE A 85 12.30 -2.42 -0.79
CA ILE A 85 11.47 -2.67 0.39
C ILE A 85 10.73 -1.39 0.78
N GLY A 86 11.39 -0.24 0.82
CA GLY A 86 10.75 1.04 1.12
C GLY A 86 9.60 1.39 0.16
N LEU A 87 9.76 1.11 -1.13
CA LEU A 87 8.72 1.33 -2.13
C LEU A 87 7.52 0.37 -1.98
N VAL A 88 7.78 -0.90 -1.64
CA VAL A 88 6.73 -1.89 -1.35
C VAL A 88 5.95 -1.52 -0.09
N ILE A 89 6.64 -1.09 0.96
CA ILE A 89 6.00 -0.60 2.19
C ILE A 89 5.12 0.62 1.88
N GLY A 90 5.60 1.56 1.08
CA GLY A 90 4.80 2.71 0.64
C GLY A 90 3.50 2.29 -0.07
N ARG A 91 3.54 1.26 -0.91
CA ARG A 91 2.35 0.68 -1.55
C ARG A 91 1.40 0.06 -0.53
N LEU A 92 1.91 -0.70 0.44
CA LEU A 92 1.12 -1.28 1.52
C LEU A 92 0.41 -0.20 2.34
N CYS A 93 1.11 0.85 2.72
CA CYS A 93 0.53 1.97 3.46
C CYS A 93 -0.64 2.62 2.71
N VAL A 94 -0.46 2.92 1.42
CA VAL A 94 -1.52 3.54 0.60
C VAL A 94 -2.73 2.61 0.45
N SER A 95 -2.52 1.30 0.25
CA SER A 95 -3.63 0.33 0.13
C SER A 95 -4.41 0.14 1.42
N SER A 96 -3.81 0.43 2.56
CA SER A 96 -4.42 0.25 3.89
C SER A 96 -5.28 1.43 4.34
N ILE A 97 -5.19 2.59 3.69
CA ILE A 97 -5.88 3.83 4.11
C ILE A 97 -7.40 3.61 4.19
N LEU A 98 -8.03 3.11 3.12
CA LEU A 98 -9.48 2.95 3.10
C LEU A 98 -9.99 1.88 4.07
N PRO A 99 -9.41 0.67 4.16
CA PRO A 99 -9.78 -0.30 5.19
C PRO A 99 -9.65 0.23 6.62
N ILE A 100 -8.58 0.98 6.92
CA ILE A 100 -8.40 1.59 8.24
C ILE A 100 -9.51 2.61 8.52
N LEU A 101 -9.84 3.47 7.57
CA LEU A 101 -10.93 4.44 7.72
C LEU A 101 -12.28 3.76 7.96
N MET A 102 -12.56 2.65 7.26
CA MET A 102 -13.79 1.87 7.49
C MET A 102 -13.84 1.28 8.90
N ILE A 103 -12.74 0.76 9.42
CA ILE A 103 -12.66 0.22 10.79
C ILE A 103 -12.87 1.35 11.81
N LEU A 104 -12.23 2.49 11.61
CA LEU A 104 -12.37 3.65 12.50
C LEU A 104 -13.80 4.20 12.52
N ASP A 105 -14.45 4.34 11.36
CA ASP A 105 -15.84 4.80 11.27
C ASP A 105 -16.78 3.84 12.01
N ASN A 106 -16.56 2.53 11.87
CA ASN A 106 -17.33 1.53 12.57
C ASN A 106 -17.10 1.54 14.09
N CYS A 107 -15.84 1.71 14.53
CA CYS A 107 -15.52 1.88 15.95
C CYS A 107 -16.20 3.12 16.55
N TYR A 108 -16.20 4.23 15.80
CA TYR A 108 -16.87 5.45 16.20
C TYR A 108 -18.39 5.27 16.31
N ALA A 109 -19.01 4.62 15.31
CA ALA A 109 -20.44 4.33 15.32
C ALA A 109 -20.84 3.44 16.51
N GLN A 110 -20.03 2.41 16.84
CA GLN A 110 -20.29 1.58 18.02
C GLN A 110 -20.12 2.34 19.33
N HIS A 111 -19.12 3.23 19.42
CA HIS A 111 -18.96 4.05 20.61
C HIS A 111 -20.17 4.95 20.84
N GLN A 112 -20.76 5.50 19.79
CA GLN A 112 -22.01 6.27 19.88
C GLN A 112 -23.18 5.41 20.37
N LEU A 113 -23.32 4.18 19.85
CA LEU A 113 -24.38 3.25 20.26
C LEU A 113 -24.24 2.80 21.72
N THR A 114 -23.01 2.61 22.22
CA THR A 114 -22.77 2.27 23.64
C THR A 114 -23.07 3.43 24.60
N LEU A 115 -23.01 4.65 24.15
CA LEU A 115 -23.44 5.82 24.93
C LEU A 115 -24.97 5.92 25.05
N GLU A 116 -25.70 5.32 24.08
CA GLU A 116 -27.19 5.35 24.04
C GLU A 116 -27.84 4.12 24.72
N GLY A 117 -27.10 3.05 25.00
CA GLY A 117 -27.56 1.85 25.68
C GLY A 117 -26.55 0.71 25.72
N GLU A 118 -26.65 -0.15 26.74
CA GLU A 118 -25.79 -1.30 26.86
C GLU A 118 -26.00 -2.31 25.72
N PRO A 119 -24.93 -2.84 25.06
CA PRO A 119 -25.06 -3.91 24.10
C PRO A 119 -25.60 -5.17 24.78
N LYS A 120 -26.58 -5.83 24.16
CA LYS A 120 -27.14 -7.08 24.67
C LYS A 120 -26.08 -8.16 24.72
N GLU A 121 -25.99 -8.87 25.84
CA GLU A 121 -25.08 -10.04 25.99
C GLU A 121 -25.34 -11.04 24.86
N GLY A 122 -24.30 -11.37 24.10
CA GLY A 122 -24.33 -12.33 22.98
C GLY A 122 -24.28 -11.74 21.57
N GLU A 123 -24.36 -10.42 21.39
CA GLU A 123 -24.11 -9.80 20.08
C GLU A 123 -22.59 -9.75 19.80
N MET A 124 -22.19 -10.38 18.68
CA MET A 124 -20.81 -10.24 18.19
C MET A 124 -20.51 -8.76 18.00
N PRO A 125 -19.40 -8.25 18.54
CA PRO A 125 -19.07 -6.84 18.35
C PRO A 125 -18.99 -6.56 16.85
N ALA A 126 -19.76 -5.58 16.38
CA ALA A 126 -19.88 -5.23 14.95
C ALA A 126 -18.49 -4.96 14.32
N ASN A 127 -17.48 -4.62 15.13
CA ASN A 127 -16.08 -4.52 14.77
C ASN A 127 -15.48 -5.82 14.21
N ALA A 128 -15.83 -6.98 14.79
CA ALA A 128 -15.36 -8.27 14.32
C ALA A 128 -15.96 -8.63 12.96
N LEU A 129 -17.23 -8.28 12.73
CA LEU A 129 -17.91 -8.48 11.45
C LEU A 129 -17.35 -7.57 10.33
N MET A 130 -16.82 -6.39 10.67
CA MET A 130 -16.24 -5.46 9.70
C MET A 130 -14.78 -5.80 9.32
N LEU A 131 -14.07 -6.60 10.12
CA LEU A 131 -12.72 -7.03 9.77
C LEU A 131 -12.67 -7.88 8.50
N LEU A 132 -13.68 -8.73 8.27
CA LEU A 132 -13.76 -9.56 7.06
C LEU A 132 -13.92 -8.72 5.78
N PRO A 133 -14.93 -7.86 5.62
CA PRO A 133 -15.05 -7.04 4.42
C PRO A 133 -13.90 -6.04 4.27
N ALA A 134 -13.34 -5.52 5.37
CA ALA A 134 -12.18 -4.63 5.31
C ALA A 134 -10.92 -5.34 4.80
N SER A 135 -10.66 -6.58 5.23
CA SER A 135 -9.53 -7.38 4.76
C SER A 135 -9.68 -7.81 3.30
N VAL A 136 -10.89 -8.17 2.87
CA VAL A 136 -11.20 -8.47 1.46
C VAL A 136 -10.97 -7.23 0.59
N LEU A 137 -11.48 -6.08 1.01
CA LEU A 137 -11.29 -4.82 0.32
C LEU A 137 -9.80 -4.44 0.24
N TRP A 138 -9.05 -4.59 1.33
CA TRP A 138 -7.62 -4.36 1.36
C TRP A 138 -6.87 -5.26 0.36
N TYR A 139 -7.21 -6.55 0.31
CA TYR A 139 -6.62 -7.49 -0.63
C TYR A 139 -6.86 -7.08 -2.08
N PHE A 140 -8.11 -6.75 -2.43
CA PHE A 140 -8.44 -6.32 -3.80
C PHE A 140 -7.76 -5.01 -4.17
N MET A 141 -7.68 -4.05 -3.25
CA MET A 141 -6.99 -2.79 -3.49
C MET A 141 -5.48 -2.99 -3.66
N TYR A 142 -4.87 -3.81 -2.80
CA TYR A 142 -3.44 -4.15 -2.92
C TYR A 142 -3.16 -4.84 -4.26
N LYS A 143 -3.98 -5.82 -4.65
CA LYS A 143 -3.86 -6.54 -5.92
C LYS A 143 -4.05 -5.60 -7.12
N ALA A 144 -5.04 -4.72 -7.09
CA ALA A 144 -5.28 -3.75 -8.16
C ALA A 144 -4.15 -2.73 -8.32
N MET A 145 -3.40 -2.45 -7.25
CA MET A 145 -2.20 -1.60 -7.27
C MET A 145 -0.92 -2.35 -7.61
N SER A 146 -0.94 -3.67 -7.63
CA SER A 146 0.24 -4.51 -7.93
C SER A 146 0.37 -4.84 -9.43
N VAL A 147 -0.65 -4.53 -10.21
CA VAL A 147 -0.66 -4.61 -11.69
C VAL A 147 -0.29 -3.23 -12.25
#